data_f6eaf327f85d48f1f76cb5e98854724b
#
_entry.id   f6eaf327f85d48f1f76cb5e98854724b
#
_cell.length_a   1.000
_cell.length_b   1.000
_cell.length_c   1.000
_cell.angle_alpha   90.00
_cell.angle_beta   90.00
_cell.angle_gamma   90.00
#
_symmetry.space_group_name_H-M   'P 1'
#
loop_
_entity.id
_entity.type
_entity.pdbx_description
1 polymer ?
#
loop_
_entity_poly.entity_id
_entity_poly.type
_entity_poly.pdbx_seq_one_letter_code
_entity_poly.pdbx_strand_id
1 'polypeptide(L)'
;MARLCLDTFENVLMFQSLTDSGYLSTIADHVKPEYFKNKDIANVFTIIKDFNEKRNKIPTNTEIKSYLITDEQKESFKRLVKSFSDIDKGLDKDELYENTEQFLKEKAVYYTMLNVAEDVASGEVDTSSVLDKFEKSCNISLITDLGLDIHGDIDHIIEDMNTVEDKIPSTWEWLDDALDGGFLQAGKSLYVFAGETNIGKSIFLGNVATNIANQGKNVLLITLEMSELLYARRVCANISKIPMKEMAINGASLRAAIKEEPGQIFIKEFPPSTVTPGQIQAYIKKFGDQGIKLDAIVIDYLNLIHSTVGTNSYERIKNVTEKCRAMSYLFNCPIISATQLNRAGFDQDNPDLATISESIGLAATADVIMSIFQNDEDRDLGIIRLGMMKNRYGPRGMTQAMRIKYETLTIEQADDIDLEEDDTALQSLAAFSS
;
A
#
# COMPACT_ATOMS: atom_id res chain seq x y z
N MET A 1 -15.96 -5.01 -10.03
CA MET A 1 -15.87 -4.19 -11.26
C MET A 1 -16.88 -4.72 -12.27
N ALA A 2 -17.71 -3.86 -12.82
CA ALA A 2 -18.51 -4.23 -13.98
C ALA A 2 -17.55 -4.53 -15.14
N ARG A 3 -17.80 -5.61 -15.89
CA ARG A 3 -16.95 -5.98 -17.01
C ARG A 3 -17.23 -5.01 -18.17
N LEU A 4 -16.17 -4.35 -18.66
CA LEU A 4 -16.27 -3.43 -19.79
C LEU A 4 -16.88 -4.16 -21.00
N CYS A 5 -17.93 -3.57 -21.61
CA CYS A 5 -18.48 -4.09 -22.85
C CYS A 5 -17.60 -3.59 -24.02
N LEU A 6 -16.64 -4.39 -24.46
CA LEU A 6 -15.65 -4.03 -25.46
C LEU A 6 -16.26 -3.52 -26.78
N ASP A 7 -17.36 -4.13 -27.22
CA ASP A 7 -18.01 -3.76 -28.48
C ASP A 7 -18.64 -2.35 -28.42
N THR A 8 -19.17 -1.96 -27.26
CA THR A 8 -19.69 -0.60 -27.03
C THR A 8 -18.53 0.39 -26.87
N PHE A 9 -17.45 -0.04 -26.20
CA PHE A 9 -16.32 0.83 -25.92
C PHE A 9 -15.54 1.23 -27.18
N GLU A 10 -15.50 0.39 -28.22
CA GLU A 10 -14.91 0.77 -29.51
C GLU A 10 -15.51 2.06 -30.08
N ASN A 11 -16.84 2.25 -29.93
CA ASN A 11 -17.50 3.47 -30.37
C ASN A 11 -17.12 4.67 -29.48
N VAL A 12 -17.02 4.49 -28.17
CA VAL A 12 -16.58 5.54 -27.24
C VAL A 12 -15.15 5.99 -27.56
N LEU A 13 -14.22 5.04 -27.71
CA LEU A 13 -12.84 5.30 -28.09
C LEU A 13 -12.77 6.09 -29.40
N MET A 14 -13.51 5.67 -30.41
CA MET A 14 -13.54 6.33 -31.72
C MET A 14 -14.15 7.74 -31.65
N PHE A 15 -15.25 7.92 -30.87
CA PHE A 15 -15.86 9.22 -30.64
C PHE A 15 -14.87 10.20 -29.98
N GLN A 16 -14.21 9.78 -28.94
CA GLN A 16 -13.22 10.59 -28.23
C GLN A 16 -12.02 10.92 -29.12
N SER A 17 -11.55 9.96 -29.92
CA SER A 17 -10.47 10.21 -30.92
C SER A 17 -10.82 11.26 -31.95
N LEU A 18 -12.12 11.49 -32.22
CA LEU A 18 -12.61 12.52 -33.16
C LEU A 18 -12.91 13.86 -32.52
N THR A 19 -13.02 13.91 -31.18
CA THR A 19 -13.49 15.12 -30.47
C THR A 19 -12.43 15.73 -29.55
N ASP A 20 -11.45 14.92 -29.09
CA ASP A 20 -10.38 15.35 -28.18
C ASP A 20 -9.00 15.05 -28.79
N SER A 21 -8.24 16.09 -29.11
CA SER A 21 -6.90 15.95 -29.72
C SER A 21 -5.87 15.44 -28.70
N GLY A 22 -6.01 15.78 -27.41
CA GLY A 22 -5.16 15.29 -26.35
C GLY A 22 -5.34 13.79 -26.17
N TYR A 23 -6.60 13.34 -26.12
CA TYR A 23 -6.93 11.92 -26.05
C TYR A 23 -6.36 11.14 -27.24
N LEU A 24 -6.60 11.62 -28.47
CA LEU A 24 -6.05 10.96 -29.67
C LEU A 24 -4.52 10.86 -29.62
N SER A 25 -3.83 11.94 -29.27
CA SER A 25 -2.36 11.94 -29.19
C SER A 25 -1.83 10.95 -28.15
N THR A 26 -2.53 10.79 -27.04
CA THR A 26 -2.14 9.85 -25.97
C THR A 26 -2.29 8.39 -26.39
N ILE A 27 -3.34 8.06 -27.16
CA ILE A 27 -3.64 6.66 -27.49
C ILE A 27 -3.08 6.20 -28.84
N ALA A 28 -2.72 7.15 -29.74
CA ALA A 28 -2.40 6.85 -31.14
C ALA A 28 -1.31 5.79 -31.31
N ASP A 29 -0.27 5.81 -30.46
CA ASP A 29 0.84 4.87 -30.53
C ASP A 29 0.49 3.47 -30.00
N HIS A 30 -0.53 3.37 -29.16
CA HIS A 30 -0.95 2.14 -28.51
C HIS A 30 -2.09 1.43 -29.26
N VAL A 31 -2.90 2.16 -30.01
CA VAL A 31 -4.03 1.59 -30.77
C VAL A 31 -3.56 1.08 -32.11
N LYS A 32 -3.91 -0.20 -32.39
CA LYS A 32 -3.72 -0.82 -33.70
C LYS A 32 -5.06 -1.07 -34.38
N PRO A 33 -5.14 -0.95 -35.73
CA PRO A 33 -6.40 -1.18 -36.45
C PRO A 33 -7.03 -2.55 -36.21
N GLU A 34 -6.18 -3.57 -35.99
CA GLU A 34 -6.62 -4.93 -35.68
C GLU A 34 -7.34 -5.07 -34.33
N TYR A 35 -7.21 -4.10 -33.43
CA TYR A 35 -7.88 -4.11 -32.12
C TYR A 35 -9.40 -3.92 -32.23
N PHE A 36 -9.85 -3.32 -33.34
CA PHE A 36 -11.26 -3.09 -33.60
C PHE A 36 -11.92 -4.32 -34.26
N LYS A 37 -13.01 -4.79 -33.67
CA LYS A 37 -13.89 -5.80 -34.29
C LYS A 37 -14.59 -5.27 -35.53
N ASN A 38 -14.99 -3.98 -35.45
CA ASN A 38 -15.67 -3.31 -36.52
C ASN A 38 -14.64 -2.76 -37.53
N LYS A 39 -14.61 -3.34 -38.73
CA LYS A 39 -13.70 -2.93 -39.82
C LYS A 39 -13.90 -1.48 -40.25
N ASP A 40 -15.11 -0.95 -40.11
CA ASP A 40 -15.41 0.45 -40.43
C ASP A 40 -14.69 1.40 -39.47
N ILE A 41 -14.71 1.05 -38.17
CA ILE A 41 -13.97 1.80 -37.14
C ILE A 41 -12.46 1.71 -37.41
N ALA A 42 -11.95 0.49 -37.69
CA ALA A 42 -10.52 0.28 -37.98
C ALA A 42 -10.01 1.15 -39.14
N ASN A 43 -10.77 1.18 -40.24
CA ASN A 43 -10.43 1.99 -41.42
C ASN A 43 -10.43 3.50 -41.12
N VAL A 44 -11.45 4.00 -40.43
CA VAL A 44 -11.54 5.40 -40.08
C VAL A 44 -10.46 5.79 -39.07
N PHE A 45 -10.17 4.94 -38.10
CA PHE A 45 -9.11 5.18 -37.12
C PHE A 45 -7.73 5.31 -37.81
N THR A 46 -7.44 4.44 -38.78
CA THR A 46 -6.21 4.54 -39.56
C THR A 46 -6.07 5.89 -40.24
N ILE A 47 -7.14 6.39 -40.90
CA ILE A 47 -7.14 7.72 -41.52
C ILE A 47 -6.86 8.84 -40.51
N ILE A 48 -7.50 8.76 -39.31
CA ILE A 48 -7.35 9.78 -38.28
C ILE A 48 -5.92 9.75 -37.73
N LYS A 49 -5.39 8.56 -37.45
CA LYS A 49 -4.02 8.36 -36.95
C LYS A 49 -2.99 8.93 -37.94
N ASP A 50 -3.05 8.52 -39.20
CA ASP A 50 -2.15 9.01 -40.24
C ASP A 50 -2.23 10.54 -40.44
N PHE A 51 -3.43 11.12 -40.30
CA PHE A 51 -3.62 12.56 -40.40
C PHE A 51 -3.02 13.30 -39.20
N ASN A 52 -3.26 12.75 -38.00
CA ASN A 52 -2.73 13.29 -36.74
C ASN A 52 -1.19 13.27 -36.74
N GLU A 53 -0.58 12.15 -37.10
CA GLU A 53 0.88 12.01 -37.19
C GLU A 53 1.51 13.04 -38.12
N LYS A 54 0.83 13.35 -39.26
CA LYS A 54 1.35 14.30 -40.28
C LYS A 54 1.09 15.75 -39.92
N ARG A 55 0.01 16.06 -39.21
CA ARG A 55 -0.50 17.42 -39.04
C ARG A 55 -0.70 17.86 -37.58
N ASN A 56 -0.54 16.99 -36.66
CA ASN A 56 -0.79 17.19 -35.23
C ASN A 56 -2.19 17.80 -34.95
N LYS A 57 -3.21 17.31 -35.68
CA LYS A 57 -4.61 17.76 -35.61
C LYS A 57 -5.56 16.62 -35.86
N ILE A 58 -6.79 16.74 -35.33
CA ILE A 58 -7.89 15.85 -35.70
C ILE A 58 -8.40 16.31 -37.09
N PRO A 59 -8.61 15.37 -38.06
CA PRO A 59 -9.21 15.72 -39.32
C PRO A 59 -10.70 16.07 -39.17
N THR A 60 -11.15 17.07 -39.90
CA THR A 60 -12.60 17.39 -39.99
C THR A 60 -13.36 16.29 -40.73
N ASN A 61 -14.68 16.25 -40.55
CA ASN A 61 -15.54 15.30 -41.26
C ASN A 61 -15.39 15.41 -42.80
N THR A 62 -15.10 16.60 -43.30
CA THR A 62 -14.86 16.84 -44.75
C THR A 62 -13.52 16.24 -45.17
N GLU A 63 -12.48 16.43 -44.40
CA GLU A 63 -11.16 15.83 -44.63
C GLU A 63 -11.21 14.32 -44.59
N ILE A 64 -11.86 13.71 -43.57
CA ILE A 64 -12.03 12.25 -43.53
C ILE A 64 -12.73 11.74 -44.80
N LYS A 65 -13.84 12.38 -45.21
CA LYS A 65 -14.55 12.00 -46.44
C LYS A 65 -13.67 12.08 -47.70
N SER A 66 -12.69 12.98 -47.76
CA SER A 66 -11.77 13.09 -48.91
C SER A 66 -10.82 11.91 -49.04
N TYR A 67 -10.55 11.18 -47.95
CA TYR A 67 -9.74 9.94 -47.92
C TYR A 67 -10.56 8.65 -48.15
N LEU A 68 -11.91 8.74 -48.09
CA LEU A 68 -12.80 7.60 -48.35
C LEU A 68 -13.03 7.47 -49.87
N ILE A 69 -12.42 6.44 -50.45
CA ILE A 69 -12.38 6.27 -51.90
C ILE A 69 -13.68 5.65 -52.42
N THR A 70 -14.20 4.63 -51.73
CA THR A 70 -15.39 3.88 -52.18
C THR A 70 -16.68 4.41 -51.55
N ASP A 71 -17.80 4.20 -52.24
CA ASP A 71 -19.12 4.61 -51.71
C ASP A 71 -19.48 3.74 -50.46
N GLU A 72 -19.00 2.52 -50.39
CA GLU A 72 -19.14 1.65 -49.22
C GLU A 72 -18.45 2.25 -47.97
N GLN A 73 -17.21 2.75 -48.14
CA GLN A 73 -16.50 3.44 -47.07
C GLN A 73 -17.24 4.70 -46.61
N LYS A 74 -17.83 5.46 -47.51
CA LYS A 74 -18.59 6.66 -47.19
C LYS A 74 -19.89 6.32 -46.40
N GLU A 75 -20.58 5.26 -46.79
CA GLU A 75 -21.77 4.80 -46.06
C GLU A 75 -21.42 4.22 -44.69
N SER A 76 -20.29 3.51 -44.58
CA SER A 76 -19.76 3.03 -43.31
C SER A 76 -19.44 4.18 -42.36
N PHE A 77 -18.79 5.24 -42.86
CA PHE A 77 -18.52 6.44 -42.06
C PHE A 77 -19.81 7.13 -41.60
N LYS A 78 -20.83 7.21 -42.45
CA LYS A 78 -22.14 7.77 -42.04
C LYS A 78 -22.79 6.97 -40.92
N ARG A 79 -22.76 5.62 -41.03
CA ARG A 79 -23.28 4.72 -39.97
C ARG A 79 -22.54 4.92 -38.67
N LEU A 80 -21.20 5.01 -38.74
CA LEU A 80 -20.34 5.24 -37.58
C LEU A 80 -20.68 6.58 -36.89
N VAL A 81 -20.76 7.68 -37.64
CA VAL A 81 -21.09 8.99 -37.07
C VAL A 81 -22.50 8.98 -36.45
N LYS A 82 -23.45 8.21 -37.02
CA LYS A 82 -24.78 8.06 -36.47
C LYS A 82 -24.77 7.28 -35.14
N SER A 83 -23.89 6.29 -34.97
CA SER A 83 -23.78 5.54 -33.71
C SER A 83 -23.24 6.37 -32.53
N PHE A 84 -22.69 7.55 -32.80
CA PHE A 84 -22.21 8.45 -31.75
C PHE A 84 -23.34 9.26 -31.08
N SER A 85 -24.57 9.23 -31.62
CA SER A 85 -25.73 9.97 -31.06
C SER A 85 -26.09 9.52 -29.63
N ASP A 86 -25.75 8.30 -29.30
CA ASP A 86 -26.09 7.66 -28.01
C ASP A 86 -24.95 7.73 -26.98
N ILE A 87 -23.83 8.37 -27.36
CA ILE A 87 -22.65 8.51 -26.47
C ILE A 87 -22.81 9.80 -25.66
N ASP A 88 -22.78 9.66 -24.34
CA ASP A 88 -22.80 10.80 -23.42
C ASP A 88 -21.51 11.62 -23.58
N LYS A 89 -21.67 12.95 -23.65
CA LYS A 89 -20.55 13.90 -23.80
C LYS A 89 -19.91 14.26 -22.47
N GLY A 90 -20.51 13.88 -21.36
CA GLY A 90 -20.07 14.18 -20.00
C GLY A 90 -19.32 13.00 -19.34
N LEU A 91 -18.54 12.22 -20.11
CA LEU A 91 -17.74 11.14 -19.57
C LEU A 91 -16.67 11.69 -18.61
N ASP A 92 -16.51 11.02 -17.47
CA ASP A 92 -15.39 11.27 -16.57
C ASP A 92 -14.07 10.94 -17.28
N LYS A 93 -13.12 11.87 -17.25
CA LYS A 93 -11.87 11.71 -17.98
C LYS A 93 -10.98 10.60 -17.43
N ASP A 94 -10.90 10.48 -16.10
CA ASP A 94 -10.06 9.49 -15.46
C ASP A 94 -10.62 8.09 -15.73
N GLU A 95 -11.93 7.91 -15.59
CA GLU A 95 -12.60 6.66 -15.96
C GLU A 95 -12.44 6.32 -17.45
N LEU A 96 -12.48 7.32 -18.32
CA LEU A 96 -12.26 7.11 -19.75
C LEU A 96 -10.85 6.59 -20.04
N TYR A 97 -9.81 7.18 -19.44
CA TYR A 97 -8.43 6.74 -19.62
C TYR A 97 -8.18 5.36 -19.01
N GLU A 98 -8.70 5.08 -17.83
CA GLU A 98 -8.63 3.75 -17.21
C GLU A 98 -9.27 2.67 -18.08
N ASN A 99 -10.49 2.91 -18.58
CA ASN A 99 -11.19 1.99 -19.46
C ASN A 99 -10.47 1.81 -20.80
N THR A 100 -9.86 2.88 -21.34
CA THR A 100 -9.05 2.81 -22.58
C THR A 100 -7.81 1.97 -22.34
N GLU A 101 -7.10 2.18 -21.26
CA GLU A 101 -5.92 1.41 -20.91
C GLU A 101 -6.26 -0.08 -20.74
N GLN A 102 -7.35 -0.40 -20.05
CA GLN A 102 -7.83 -1.76 -19.92
C GLN A 102 -8.16 -2.39 -21.28
N PHE A 103 -8.89 -1.69 -22.14
CA PHE A 103 -9.21 -2.14 -23.49
C PHE A 103 -7.93 -2.46 -24.29
N LEU A 104 -6.96 -1.55 -24.26
CA LEU A 104 -5.69 -1.71 -24.98
C LEU A 104 -4.89 -2.91 -24.46
N LYS A 105 -4.79 -3.09 -23.14
CA LYS A 105 -4.13 -4.24 -22.53
C LYS A 105 -4.79 -5.55 -22.94
N GLU A 106 -6.12 -5.63 -22.85
CA GLU A 106 -6.86 -6.84 -23.23
C GLU A 106 -6.65 -7.19 -24.73
N LYS A 107 -6.70 -6.20 -25.60
CA LYS A 107 -6.46 -6.40 -27.05
C LYS A 107 -5.00 -6.77 -27.33
N ALA A 108 -4.05 -6.06 -26.72
CA ALA A 108 -2.62 -6.36 -26.90
C ALA A 108 -2.26 -7.77 -26.44
N VAL A 109 -2.74 -8.20 -25.28
CA VAL A 109 -2.54 -9.57 -24.78
C VAL A 109 -3.17 -10.59 -25.72
N TYR A 110 -4.40 -10.36 -26.18
CA TYR A 110 -5.08 -11.25 -27.11
C TYR A 110 -4.29 -11.45 -28.40
N TYR A 111 -3.83 -10.37 -29.05
CA TYR A 111 -3.06 -10.46 -30.29
C TYR A 111 -1.65 -11.01 -30.05
N THR A 112 -1.05 -10.77 -28.90
CA THR A 112 0.22 -11.40 -28.53
C THR A 112 0.06 -12.92 -28.38
N MET A 113 -1.04 -13.39 -27.80
CA MET A 113 -1.36 -14.83 -27.74
C MET A 113 -1.50 -15.44 -29.14
N LEU A 114 -2.23 -14.77 -30.04
CA LEU A 114 -2.39 -15.24 -31.42
C LEU A 114 -1.05 -15.34 -32.15
N ASN A 115 -0.24 -14.29 -32.09
CA ASN A 115 1.07 -14.25 -32.74
C ASN A 115 2.01 -15.33 -32.20
N VAL A 116 2.05 -15.51 -30.87
CA VAL A 116 2.85 -16.59 -30.25
C VAL A 116 2.34 -17.97 -30.66
N ALA A 117 1.03 -18.17 -30.76
CA ALA A 117 0.45 -19.44 -31.23
C ALA A 117 0.82 -19.72 -32.70
N GLU A 118 0.84 -18.72 -33.56
CA GLU A 118 1.27 -18.82 -34.96
C GLU A 118 2.78 -19.11 -35.05
N ASP A 119 3.63 -18.43 -34.27
CA ASP A 119 5.08 -18.68 -34.19
C ASP A 119 5.36 -20.13 -33.73
N VAL A 120 4.59 -20.66 -32.78
CA VAL A 120 4.69 -22.05 -32.33
C VAL A 120 4.27 -23.01 -33.43
N ALA A 121 3.17 -22.73 -34.13
CA ALA A 121 2.65 -23.59 -35.20
C ALA A 121 3.58 -23.65 -36.43
N SER A 122 4.30 -22.56 -36.72
CA SER A 122 5.30 -22.49 -37.81
C SER A 122 6.67 -23.05 -37.40
N GLY A 123 6.91 -23.29 -36.08
CA GLY A 123 8.20 -23.73 -35.57
C GLY A 123 9.24 -22.60 -35.45
N GLU A 124 8.84 -21.36 -35.56
CA GLU A 124 9.71 -20.17 -35.50
C GLU A 124 9.69 -19.50 -34.13
N VAL A 125 9.16 -20.16 -33.10
CA VAL A 125 9.04 -19.57 -31.77
C VAL A 125 10.39 -19.29 -31.11
N ASP A 126 10.63 -18.02 -30.76
CA ASP A 126 11.72 -17.64 -29.87
C ASP A 126 11.21 -17.57 -28.45
N THR A 127 11.46 -18.64 -27.68
CA THR A 127 10.99 -18.76 -26.28
C THR A 127 11.55 -17.68 -25.36
N SER A 128 12.72 -17.09 -25.67
CA SER A 128 13.32 -16.03 -24.87
C SER A 128 12.57 -14.70 -25.01
N SER A 129 11.94 -14.45 -26.16
CA SER A 129 11.20 -13.21 -26.43
C SER A 129 9.71 -13.27 -26.04
N VAL A 130 9.17 -14.47 -25.75
CA VAL A 130 7.74 -14.63 -25.44
C VAL A 130 7.34 -13.85 -24.19
N LEU A 131 8.12 -13.95 -23.12
CA LEU A 131 7.84 -13.22 -21.87
C LEU A 131 7.89 -11.70 -22.10
N ASP A 132 8.88 -11.21 -22.82
CA ASP A 132 9.02 -9.79 -23.15
C ASP A 132 7.83 -9.26 -23.96
N LYS A 133 7.30 -10.07 -24.92
CA LYS A 133 6.11 -9.71 -25.70
C LYS A 133 4.88 -9.57 -24.81
N PHE A 134 4.68 -10.48 -23.85
CA PHE A 134 3.58 -10.41 -22.90
C PHE A 134 3.76 -9.25 -21.91
N GLU A 135 4.96 -9.06 -21.39
CA GLU A 135 5.26 -7.94 -20.48
C GLU A 135 4.95 -6.59 -21.14
N LYS A 136 5.38 -6.38 -22.37
CA LYS A 136 5.05 -5.16 -23.15
C LYS A 136 3.54 -4.98 -23.31
N SER A 137 2.81 -6.07 -23.57
CA SER A 137 1.35 -6.01 -23.75
C SER A 137 0.61 -5.67 -22.44
N CYS A 138 1.12 -6.14 -21.30
CA CYS A 138 0.55 -5.86 -19.99
C CYS A 138 0.92 -4.47 -19.44
N ASN A 139 2.06 -3.91 -19.88
CA ASN A 139 2.61 -2.65 -19.36
C ASN A 139 2.21 -1.41 -20.17
N ILE A 140 1.17 -1.51 -21.03
CA ILE A 140 0.58 -0.32 -21.66
C ILE A 140 0.08 0.61 -20.56
N SER A 141 0.51 1.87 -20.57
CA SER A 141 0.07 2.89 -19.60
C SER A 141 -0.24 4.19 -20.33
N LEU A 142 -1.40 4.74 -20.04
CA LEU A 142 -1.89 6.02 -20.59
C LEU A 142 -1.77 7.11 -19.51
N ILE A 143 -0.61 7.20 -18.84
CA ILE A 143 -0.36 8.25 -17.84
C ILE A 143 -0.39 9.61 -18.53
N THR A 144 -1.38 10.43 -18.16
CA THR A 144 -1.54 11.80 -18.65
C THR A 144 -1.07 12.84 -17.63
N ASP A 145 -0.91 12.44 -16.40
CA ASP A 145 -0.39 13.28 -15.32
C ASP A 145 1.12 13.48 -15.48
N LEU A 146 1.52 14.71 -15.78
CA LEU A 146 2.92 15.10 -15.91
C LEU A 146 3.59 15.43 -14.56
N GLY A 147 2.86 15.27 -13.46
CA GLY A 147 3.30 15.66 -12.12
C GLY A 147 3.17 17.18 -11.90
N LEU A 148 3.80 17.66 -10.84
CA LEU A 148 3.70 19.04 -10.38
C LEU A 148 4.65 19.94 -11.18
N ASP A 149 4.13 20.99 -11.80
CA ASP A 149 4.95 22.04 -12.41
C ASP A 149 5.27 23.12 -11.38
N ILE A 150 6.52 23.17 -10.90
CA ILE A 150 6.96 24.13 -9.88
C ILE A 150 6.65 25.59 -10.28
N HIS A 151 6.67 25.93 -11.58
CA HIS A 151 6.39 27.28 -12.04
C HIS A 151 4.90 27.58 -12.18
N GLY A 152 4.12 26.60 -12.67
CA GLY A 152 2.67 26.74 -12.86
C GLY A 152 1.87 26.55 -11.59
N ASP A 153 2.33 25.67 -10.70
CA ASP A 153 1.61 25.24 -9.50
C ASP A 153 2.13 25.86 -8.20
N ILE A 154 2.93 26.94 -8.30
CA ILE A 154 3.59 27.56 -7.14
C ILE A 154 2.60 27.96 -6.04
N ASP A 155 1.45 28.50 -6.40
CA ASP A 155 0.44 28.93 -5.43
C ASP A 155 -0.15 27.71 -4.68
N HIS A 156 -0.39 26.62 -5.38
CA HIS A 156 -0.82 25.34 -4.77
C HIS A 156 0.25 24.77 -3.83
N ILE A 157 1.52 24.84 -4.22
CA ILE A 157 2.64 24.40 -3.37
C ILE A 157 2.70 25.23 -2.07
N ILE A 158 2.50 26.56 -2.18
CA ILE A 158 2.48 27.46 -1.02
C ILE A 158 1.26 27.17 -0.11
N GLU A 159 0.10 26.87 -0.68
CA GLU A 159 -1.08 26.45 0.07
C GLU A 159 -0.82 25.14 0.79
N ASP A 160 -0.23 24.16 0.14
CA ASP A 160 0.15 22.87 0.74
C ASP A 160 1.14 23.05 1.90
N MET A 161 2.15 23.91 1.76
CA MET A 161 3.11 24.23 2.83
C MET A 161 2.45 24.82 4.08
N ASN A 162 1.31 25.47 3.94
CA ASN A 162 0.54 26.02 5.07
C ASN A 162 -0.47 25.01 5.64
N THR A 163 -0.63 23.85 4.99
CA THR A 163 -1.51 22.79 5.45
C THR A 163 -0.76 21.93 6.46
N VAL A 164 -1.29 21.81 7.67
CA VAL A 164 -0.73 20.88 8.65
C VAL A 164 -1.08 19.46 8.21
N GLU A 165 -0.06 18.64 7.94
CA GLU A 165 -0.29 17.23 7.65
C GLU A 165 -1.01 16.55 8.82
N ASP A 166 -2.11 15.87 8.53
CA ASP A 166 -2.83 15.10 9.53
C ASP A 166 -1.96 13.96 10.06
N LYS A 167 -1.75 13.94 11.36
CA LYS A 167 -1.01 12.88 12.06
C LYS A 167 -1.94 12.08 12.95
N ILE A 168 -1.60 10.84 13.20
CA ILE A 168 -2.24 9.98 14.19
C ILE A 168 -1.24 9.82 15.34
N PRO A 169 -1.45 10.46 16.49
CA PRO A 169 -0.56 10.30 17.64
C PRO A 169 -0.39 8.85 18.06
N SER A 170 0.82 8.46 18.40
CA SER A 170 1.10 7.16 19.01
C SER A 170 0.62 7.07 20.47
N THR A 171 0.38 8.23 21.10
CA THR A 171 0.12 8.46 22.52
C THR A 171 1.36 8.28 23.41
N TRP A 172 2.52 8.09 22.84
CA TRP A 172 3.80 8.16 23.52
C TRP A 172 4.50 9.45 23.08
N GLU A 173 4.64 10.39 24.01
CA GLU A 173 5.13 11.75 23.73
C GLU A 173 6.46 11.75 22.99
N TRP A 174 7.42 10.93 23.46
CA TRP A 174 8.71 10.78 22.81
C TRP A 174 8.60 10.34 21.34
N LEU A 175 7.70 9.39 21.04
CA LEU A 175 7.54 8.89 19.67
C LEU A 175 6.81 9.92 18.81
N ASP A 176 5.82 10.58 19.37
CA ASP A 176 5.08 11.64 18.68
C ASP A 176 5.99 12.82 18.35
N ASP A 177 6.85 13.25 19.28
CA ASP A 177 7.87 14.28 19.03
C ASP A 177 8.87 13.84 17.95
N ALA A 178 9.34 12.58 18.01
CA ALA A 178 10.27 12.05 17.01
C ALA A 178 9.66 11.96 15.60
N LEU A 179 8.34 11.80 15.50
CA LEU A 179 7.58 11.69 14.25
C LEU A 179 6.87 13.01 13.85
N ASP A 180 7.19 14.11 14.53
CA ASP A 180 6.56 15.42 14.29
C ASP A 180 5.02 15.36 14.42
N GLY A 181 4.53 14.74 15.50
CA GLY A 181 3.12 14.61 15.85
C GLY A 181 2.49 13.23 15.67
N GLY A 182 3.24 12.23 15.24
CA GLY A 182 2.78 10.84 15.13
C GLY A 182 2.84 10.23 13.73
N PHE A 183 2.06 9.20 13.50
CA PHE A 183 2.00 8.50 12.20
C PHE A 183 1.28 9.35 11.15
N LEU A 184 1.81 9.43 9.94
CA LEU A 184 1.18 10.14 8.82
C LEU A 184 -0.19 9.54 8.49
N GLN A 185 -1.28 10.27 8.71
CA GLN A 185 -2.64 9.79 8.45
C GLN A 185 -2.90 9.62 6.95
N ALA A 186 -2.36 10.47 6.10
CA ALA A 186 -2.50 10.40 4.65
C ALA A 186 -1.72 9.25 3.98
N GLY A 187 -1.21 8.29 4.77
CA GLY A 187 -0.48 7.14 4.27
C GLY A 187 0.91 7.49 3.75
N LYS A 188 1.35 6.78 2.69
CA LYS A 188 2.66 6.93 2.04
C LYS A 188 3.85 6.56 2.93
N SER A 189 3.61 5.90 4.07
CA SER A 189 4.64 5.58 5.04
C SER A 189 4.54 4.16 5.59
N LEU A 190 5.71 3.59 5.83
CA LEU A 190 5.89 2.26 6.44
C LEU A 190 6.78 2.42 7.68
N TYR A 191 6.22 2.07 8.83
CA TYR A 191 6.87 2.06 10.14
C TYR A 191 7.18 0.63 10.56
N VAL A 192 8.41 0.36 11.00
CA VAL A 192 8.84 -0.99 11.36
C VAL A 192 9.50 -1.01 12.72
N PHE A 193 9.03 -1.89 13.60
CA PHE A 193 9.64 -2.20 14.88
C PHE A 193 10.54 -3.43 14.74
N ALA A 194 11.83 -3.28 14.93
CA ALA A 194 12.82 -4.34 14.85
C ALA A 194 13.20 -4.83 16.25
N GLY A 195 13.13 -6.13 16.50
CA GLY A 195 13.48 -6.67 17.82
C GLY A 195 13.71 -8.16 17.81
N GLU A 196 14.29 -8.67 18.87
CA GLU A 196 14.53 -10.10 19.08
C GLU A 196 13.23 -10.91 19.16
N THR A 197 13.37 -12.22 19.04
CA THR A 197 12.25 -13.13 19.33
C THR A 197 11.86 -13.00 20.81
N ASN A 198 10.57 -12.95 21.08
CA ASN A 198 9.99 -12.80 22.42
C ASN A 198 10.26 -11.47 23.17
N ILE A 199 10.85 -10.46 22.53
CA ILE A 199 11.07 -9.15 23.13
C ILE A 199 9.77 -8.34 23.31
N GLY A 200 8.65 -8.79 22.78
CA GLY A 200 7.37 -8.10 22.92
C GLY A 200 6.90 -7.33 21.68
N LYS A 201 7.44 -7.60 20.48
CA LYS A 201 7.01 -6.94 19.21
C LYS A 201 5.49 -6.94 19.03
N SER A 202 4.85 -8.10 19.21
CA SER A 202 3.39 -8.22 19.09
C SER A 202 2.64 -7.43 20.16
N ILE A 203 3.24 -7.24 21.34
CA ILE A 203 2.67 -6.39 22.39
C ILE A 203 2.74 -4.92 21.96
N PHE A 204 3.88 -4.50 21.42
CA PHE A 204 4.02 -3.14 20.84
C PHE A 204 3.00 -2.88 19.75
N LEU A 205 2.90 -3.76 18.77
CA LEU A 205 1.93 -3.63 17.68
C LEU A 205 0.49 -3.60 18.18
N GLY A 206 0.16 -4.42 19.20
CA GLY A 206 -1.14 -4.40 19.84
C GLY A 206 -1.43 -3.07 20.56
N ASN A 207 -0.44 -2.49 21.24
CA ASN A 207 -0.57 -1.17 21.87
C ASN A 207 -0.75 -0.06 20.82
N VAL A 208 0.03 -0.07 19.76
CA VAL A 208 -0.14 0.89 18.65
C VAL A 208 -1.56 0.80 18.08
N ALA A 209 -2.06 -0.40 17.82
CA ALA A 209 -3.42 -0.58 17.31
C ALA A 209 -4.49 -0.05 18.28
N THR A 210 -4.34 -0.34 19.58
CA THR A 210 -5.25 0.15 20.62
C THR A 210 -5.18 1.66 20.77
N ASN A 211 -3.97 2.24 20.82
CA ASN A 211 -3.79 3.68 20.97
C ASN A 211 -4.37 4.48 19.80
N ILE A 212 -4.27 3.94 18.59
CA ILE A 212 -4.91 4.52 17.41
C ILE A 212 -6.44 4.41 17.48
N ALA A 213 -6.96 3.25 17.89
CA ALA A 213 -8.40 3.04 18.01
C ALA A 213 -9.03 3.92 19.10
N ASN A 214 -8.35 4.13 20.23
CA ASN A 214 -8.77 5.06 21.30
C ASN A 214 -9.01 6.52 20.82
N GLN A 215 -8.52 6.85 19.62
CA GLN A 215 -8.74 8.16 18.99
C GLN A 215 -9.89 8.17 17.99
N GLY A 216 -10.75 7.13 18.02
CA GLY A 216 -11.89 7.00 17.12
C GLY A 216 -11.55 6.52 15.71
N LYS A 217 -10.36 5.92 15.52
CA LYS A 217 -9.84 5.46 14.23
C LYS A 217 -10.11 3.97 14.03
N ASN A 218 -10.25 3.55 12.77
CA ASN A 218 -10.42 2.14 12.39
C ASN A 218 -9.08 1.51 12.05
N VAL A 219 -8.72 0.45 12.77
CA VAL A 219 -7.45 -0.25 12.61
C VAL A 219 -7.68 -1.67 12.13
N LEU A 220 -6.98 -2.08 11.10
CA LEU A 220 -6.86 -3.48 10.70
C LEU A 220 -5.56 -4.06 11.22
N LEU A 221 -5.64 -5.06 12.08
CA LEU A 221 -4.51 -5.80 12.59
C LEU A 221 -4.46 -7.19 11.93
N ILE A 222 -3.42 -7.44 11.16
CA ILE A 222 -3.15 -8.72 10.50
C ILE A 222 -2.11 -9.46 11.32
N THR A 223 -2.41 -10.69 11.75
CA THR A 223 -1.46 -11.57 12.43
C THR A 223 -1.09 -12.76 11.55
N LEU A 224 0.21 -13.05 11.48
CA LEU A 224 0.76 -14.22 10.79
C LEU A 224 1.45 -15.19 11.76
N GLU A 225 1.48 -14.86 13.05
CA GLU A 225 2.14 -15.67 14.08
C GLU A 225 1.14 -16.28 15.09
N MET A 226 0.11 -15.52 15.45
CA MET A 226 -0.85 -15.91 16.47
C MET A 226 -2.26 -16.04 15.91
N SER A 227 -3.10 -16.86 16.56
CA SER A 227 -4.52 -16.94 16.19
C SER A 227 -5.26 -15.63 16.47
N GLU A 228 -6.28 -15.33 15.65
CA GLU A 228 -7.17 -14.16 15.82
C GLU A 228 -7.68 -14.02 17.26
N LEU A 229 -8.15 -15.13 17.83
CA LEU A 229 -8.73 -15.13 19.17
C LEU A 229 -7.69 -14.85 20.26
N LEU A 230 -6.46 -15.37 20.11
CA LEU A 230 -5.39 -15.10 21.06
C LEU A 230 -4.97 -13.63 20.99
N TYR A 231 -4.85 -13.09 19.79
CA TYR A 231 -4.52 -11.68 19.62
C TYR A 231 -5.65 -10.77 20.15
N ALA A 232 -6.90 -11.11 19.85
CA ALA A 232 -8.06 -10.38 20.37
C ALA A 232 -8.08 -10.34 21.91
N ARG A 233 -7.75 -11.45 22.58
CA ARG A 233 -7.64 -11.47 24.05
C ARG A 233 -6.57 -10.50 24.56
N ARG A 234 -5.41 -10.41 23.90
CA ARG A 234 -4.34 -9.47 24.23
C ARG A 234 -4.78 -8.01 24.07
N VAL A 235 -5.43 -7.69 22.96
CA VAL A 235 -6.01 -6.36 22.70
C VAL A 235 -7.09 -6.03 23.72
N CYS A 236 -7.99 -6.97 24.05
CA CYS A 236 -9.01 -6.79 25.06
C CYS A 236 -8.41 -6.51 26.47
N ALA A 237 -7.34 -7.21 26.85
CA ALA A 237 -6.65 -6.96 28.11
C ALA A 237 -6.04 -5.55 28.16
N ASN A 238 -5.46 -5.12 27.02
CA ASN A 238 -4.91 -3.78 26.89
C ASN A 238 -5.97 -2.69 27.01
N ILE A 239 -7.09 -2.80 26.28
CA ILE A 239 -8.19 -1.82 26.31
C ILE A 239 -8.82 -1.76 27.71
N SER A 240 -9.18 -2.92 28.27
CA SER A 240 -9.93 -2.98 29.53
C SER A 240 -9.09 -2.77 30.77
N LYS A 241 -7.75 -2.85 30.65
CA LYS A 241 -6.79 -2.90 31.78
C LYS A 241 -7.09 -4.04 32.77
N ILE A 242 -7.83 -5.06 32.35
CA ILE A 242 -8.10 -6.26 33.13
C ILE A 242 -7.04 -7.30 32.82
N PRO A 243 -6.37 -7.90 33.83
CA PRO A 243 -5.41 -8.96 33.62
C PRO A 243 -6.00 -10.13 32.81
N MET A 244 -5.24 -10.65 31.83
CA MET A 244 -5.72 -11.71 30.93
C MET A 244 -6.32 -12.92 31.69
N LYS A 245 -5.76 -13.27 32.86
CA LYS A 245 -6.22 -14.39 33.70
C LYS A 245 -7.59 -14.12 34.32
N GLU A 246 -7.97 -12.85 34.47
CA GLU A 246 -9.19 -12.43 35.17
C GLU A 246 -10.32 -12.01 34.19
N MET A 247 -10.05 -11.90 32.91
CA MET A 247 -11.03 -11.42 31.90
C MET A 247 -12.32 -12.29 31.89
N ALA A 248 -12.19 -13.60 32.06
CA ALA A 248 -13.35 -14.49 32.02
C ALA A 248 -14.31 -14.23 33.21
N ILE A 249 -13.76 -13.87 34.37
CA ILE A 249 -14.53 -13.59 35.60
C ILE A 249 -15.14 -12.19 35.52
N ASN A 250 -14.41 -11.24 34.89
CA ASN A 250 -14.81 -9.83 34.77
C ASN A 250 -15.52 -9.52 33.43
N GLY A 251 -16.24 -10.49 32.87
CA GLY A 251 -16.83 -10.36 31.52
C GLY A 251 -17.81 -9.18 31.33
N ALA A 252 -18.47 -8.69 32.39
CA ALA A 252 -19.33 -7.52 32.34
C ALA A 252 -18.50 -6.23 32.14
N SER A 253 -17.46 -6.04 32.95
CA SER A 253 -16.53 -4.90 32.87
C SER A 253 -15.79 -4.90 31.55
N LEU A 254 -15.35 -6.06 31.08
CA LEU A 254 -14.73 -6.20 29.76
C LEU A 254 -15.66 -5.74 28.63
N ARG A 255 -16.93 -6.15 28.64
CA ARG A 255 -17.89 -5.70 27.62
C ARG A 255 -18.16 -4.21 27.68
N ALA A 256 -18.19 -3.62 28.88
CA ALA A 256 -18.35 -2.17 29.02
C ALA A 256 -17.15 -1.44 28.40
N ALA A 257 -15.93 -1.80 28.76
CA ALA A 257 -14.71 -1.21 28.24
C ALA A 257 -14.64 -1.28 26.69
N ILE A 258 -14.92 -2.45 26.10
CA ILE A 258 -14.88 -2.62 24.63
C ILE A 258 -15.99 -1.81 23.94
N LYS A 259 -17.14 -1.59 24.58
CA LYS A 259 -18.22 -0.77 24.00
C LYS A 259 -17.96 0.72 24.10
N GLU A 260 -17.16 1.15 25.05
CA GLU A 260 -16.76 2.56 25.23
C GLU A 260 -15.61 2.95 24.30
N GLU A 261 -14.96 1.96 23.65
CA GLU A 261 -13.89 2.20 22.68
C GLU A 261 -14.43 2.99 21.48
N PRO A 262 -13.90 4.18 21.20
CA PRO A 262 -14.47 5.06 20.17
C PRO A 262 -14.17 4.61 18.73
N GLY A 263 -13.08 3.84 18.52
CA GLY A 263 -12.69 3.30 17.23
C GLY A 263 -12.93 1.80 17.12
N GLN A 264 -12.56 1.22 15.98
CA GLN A 264 -12.74 -0.20 15.72
C GLN A 264 -11.41 -0.90 15.43
N ILE A 265 -11.18 -2.09 16.00
CA ILE A 265 -10.04 -2.94 15.70
C ILE A 265 -10.55 -4.22 15.05
N PHE A 266 -10.16 -4.41 13.79
CA PHE A 266 -10.42 -5.64 13.04
C PHE A 266 -9.18 -6.51 13.10
N ILE A 267 -9.31 -7.76 13.50
CA ILE A 267 -8.19 -8.70 13.61
C ILE A 267 -8.37 -9.81 12.58
N LYS A 268 -7.35 -10.05 11.76
CA LYS A 268 -7.34 -11.11 10.75
C LYS A 268 -6.09 -11.97 10.85
N GLU A 269 -6.29 -13.27 11.02
CA GLU A 269 -5.23 -14.27 10.97
C GLU A 269 -5.03 -14.75 9.52
N PHE A 270 -3.76 -14.87 9.13
CA PHE A 270 -3.34 -15.67 8.00
C PHE A 270 -2.24 -16.65 8.45
N PRO A 271 -2.26 -17.90 8.01
CA PRO A 271 -1.19 -18.81 8.34
C PRO A 271 0.17 -18.30 7.82
N PRO A 272 1.27 -18.52 8.58
CA PRO A 272 2.60 -18.02 8.20
C PRO A 272 3.03 -18.58 6.83
N SER A 273 3.66 -17.75 6.02
CA SER A 273 4.20 -18.10 4.71
C SER A 273 3.17 -18.62 3.69
N THR A 274 1.87 -18.36 3.88
CA THR A 274 0.81 -18.77 2.95
C THR A 274 0.22 -17.61 2.17
N VAL A 275 0.23 -16.40 2.71
CA VAL A 275 -0.39 -15.22 2.11
C VAL A 275 0.67 -14.33 1.45
N THR A 276 0.38 -13.88 0.23
CA THR A 276 1.21 -12.92 -0.51
C THR A 276 0.76 -11.48 -0.26
N PRO A 277 1.62 -10.47 -0.50
CA PRO A 277 1.21 -9.06 -0.42
C PRO A 277 -0.02 -8.74 -1.28
N GLY A 278 -0.13 -9.34 -2.48
CA GLY A 278 -1.30 -9.14 -3.35
C GLY A 278 -2.60 -9.69 -2.76
N GLN A 279 -2.54 -10.81 -2.03
CA GLN A 279 -3.72 -11.36 -1.34
C GLN A 279 -4.11 -10.51 -0.12
N ILE A 280 -3.12 -9.96 0.61
CA ILE A 280 -3.37 -8.99 1.70
C ILE A 280 -4.03 -7.73 1.11
N GLN A 281 -3.51 -7.19 0.02
CA GLN A 281 -4.10 -6.05 -0.68
C GLN A 281 -5.56 -6.31 -1.09
N ALA A 282 -5.84 -7.47 -1.69
CA ALA A 282 -7.19 -7.86 -2.07
C ALA A 282 -8.14 -8.02 -0.85
N TYR A 283 -7.61 -8.44 0.29
CA TYR A 283 -8.37 -8.51 1.54
C TYR A 283 -8.70 -7.13 2.08
N ILE A 284 -7.71 -6.22 2.13
CA ILE A 284 -7.90 -4.84 2.60
C ILE A 284 -8.95 -4.11 1.75
N LYS A 285 -8.96 -4.32 0.43
CA LYS A 285 -9.94 -3.71 -0.48
C LYS A 285 -11.39 -4.02 -0.10
N LYS A 286 -11.67 -5.19 0.50
CA LYS A 286 -13.03 -5.55 0.93
C LYS A 286 -13.62 -4.61 1.98
N PHE A 287 -12.78 -3.94 2.78
CA PHE A 287 -13.24 -2.92 3.73
C PHE A 287 -13.82 -1.71 3.00
N GLY A 288 -13.11 -1.21 1.99
CA GLY A 288 -13.63 -0.14 1.12
C GLY A 288 -14.92 -0.54 0.39
N ASP A 289 -15.01 -1.78 -0.10
CA ASP A 289 -16.23 -2.33 -0.74
C ASP A 289 -17.43 -2.37 0.24
N GLN A 290 -17.16 -2.43 1.56
CA GLN A 290 -18.18 -2.37 2.62
C GLN A 290 -18.39 -0.96 3.21
N GLY A 291 -17.75 0.05 2.65
CA GLY A 291 -17.83 1.43 3.12
C GLY A 291 -17.05 1.70 4.41
N ILE A 292 -16.14 0.81 4.81
CA ILE A 292 -15.30 0.97 5.99
C ILE A 292 -13.97 1.59 5.57
N LYS A 293 -13.72 2.82 6.02
CA LYS A 293 -12.41 3.46 5.87
C LYS A 293 -11.49 2.94 6.97
N LEU A 294 -10.34 2.39 6.58
CA LEU A 294 -9.26 2.07 7.51
C LEU A 294 -8.34 3.29 7.67
N ASP A 295 -7.96 3.60 8.90
CA ASP A 295 -7.06 4.72 9.23
C ASP A 295 -5.63 4.24 9.49
N ALA A 296 -5.43 2.97 9.85
CA ALA A 296 -4.12 2.34 9.97
C ALA A 296 -4.20 0.82 9.71
N ILE A 297 -3.11 0.26 9.21
CA ILE A 297 -2.95 -1.18 9.02
C ILE A 297 -1.73 -1.64 9.81
N VAL A 298 -1.93 -2.59 10.71
CA VAL A 298 -0.88 -3.21 11.54
C VAL A 298 -0.65 -4.63 11.08
N ILE A 299 0.60 -5.03 10.80
CA ILE A 299 0.94 -6.38 10.30
C ILE A 299 1.98 -7.01 11.23
N ASP A 300 1.63 -8.10 11.86
CA ASP A 300 2.50 -8.85 12.77
C ASP A 300 2.89 -10.22 12.16
N TYR A 301 4.05 -10.35 11.50
CA TYR A 301 5.09 -9.41 11.09
C TYR A 301 5.59 -9.71 9.67
N LEU A 302 6.36 -8.78 9.05
CA LEU A 302 6.70 -8.80 7.61
C LEU A 302 7.38 -10.09 7.12
N ASN A 303 8.30 -10.67 7.91
CA ASN A 303 9.08 -11.83 7.49
C ASN A 303 8.24 -13.10 7.29
N LEU A 304 7.00 -13.14 7.79
CA LEU A 304 6.08 -14.26 7.64
C LEU A 304 5.17 -14.16 6.40
N ILE A 305 5.25 -13.04 5.67
CA ILE A 305 4.53 -12.88 4.40
C ILE A 305 5.25 -13.66 3.30
N HIS A 306 4.51 -14.43 2.53
CA HIS A 306 5.07 -15.19 1.41
C HIS A 306 5.40 -14.27 0.22
N SER A 307 6.63 -14.37 -0.31
CA SER A 307 7.00 -13.72 -1.57
C SER A 307 7.24 -14.77 -2.65
N THR A 308 6.63 -14.57 -3.81
CA THR A 308 6.88 -15.36 -5.02
C THR A 308 8.06 -14.83 -5.83
N VAL A 309 8.60 -13.66 -5.46
CA VAL A 309 9.71 -12.99 -6.13
C VAL A 309 10.95 -13.06 -5.24
N GLY A 310 12.08 -13.35 -5.84
CA GLY A 310 13.38 -13.42 -5.17
C GLY A 310 13.86 -14.84 -4.93
N THR A 311 15.16 -15.05 -5.15
CA THR A 311 15.85 -16.35 -5.01
C THR A 311 16.35 -16.60 -3.60
N ASN A 312 16.60 -15.54 -2.84
CA ASN A 312 17.10 -15.56 -1.47
C ASN A 312 16.15 -14.79 -0.51
N SER A 313 16.39 -14.95 0.80
CA SER A 313 15.56 -14.30 1.83
C SER A 313 15.62 -12.77 1.75
N TYR A 314 16.78 -12.19 1.44
CA TYR A 314 16.94 -10.75 1.24
C TYR A 314 16.01 -10.18 0.16
N GLU A 315 15.99 -10.78 -1.03
CA GLU A 315 15.15 -10.32 -2.14
C GLU A 315 13.67 -10.47 -1.81
N ARG A 316 13.30 -11.57 -1.12
CA ARG A 316 11.91 -11.81 -0.68
C ARG A 316 11.44 -10.75 0.29
N ILE A 317 12.22 -10.46 1.34
CA ILE A 317 11.87 -9.43 2.33
C ILE A 317 11.84 -8.04 1.69
N LYS A 318 12.79 -7.72 0.82
CA LYS A 318 12.77 -6.48 0.05
C LYS A 318 11.46 -6.34 -0.74
N ASN A 319 11.08 -7.36 -1.51
CA ASN A 319 9.84 -7.35 -2.29
C ASN A 319 8.61 -7.19 -1.40
N VAL A 320 8.52 -7.92 -0.28
CA VAL A 320 7.41 -7.78 0.69
C VAL A 320 7.34 -6.36 1.23
N THR A 321 8.48 -5.79 1.64
CA THR A 321 8.55 -4.44 2.20
C THR A 321 8.13 -3.37 1.19
N GLU A 322 8.60 -3.48 -0.06
CA GLU A 322 8.21 -2.57 -1.15
C GLU A 322 6.71 -2.66 -1.44
N LYS A 323 6.14 -3.87 -1.46
CA LYS A 323 4.69 -4.07 -1.66
C LYS A 323 3.86 -3.55 -0.48
N CYS A 324 4.31 -3.74 0.76
CA CYS A 324 3.65 -3.15 1.93
C CYS A 324 3.70 -1.61 1.89
N ARG A 325 4.85 -1.03 1.54
CA ARG A 325 4.93 0.42 1.37
C ARG A 325 4.03 0.93 0.24
N ALA A 326 3.94 0.21 -0.88
CA ALA A 326 3.00 0.56 -1.95
C ALA A 326 1.53 0.49 -1.51
N MET A 327 1.16 -0.45 -0.64
CA MET A 327 -0.19 -0.53 -0.07
C MET A 327 -0.53 0.71 0.78
N SER A 328 0.44 1.32 1.49
CA SER A 328 0.19 2.55 2.24
C SER A 328 -0.23 3.72 1.36
N TYR A 329 0.32 3.80 0.13
CA TYR A 329 -0.13 4.77 -0.88
C TYR A 329 -1.52 4.43 -1.40
N LEU A 330 -1.77 3.16 -1.74
CA LEU A 330 -3.02 2.72 -2.35
C LEU A 330 -4.23 2.90 -1.42
N PHE A 331 -4.04 2.64 -0.12
CA PHE A 331 -5.12 2.72 0.87
C PHE A 331 -5.12 4.04 1.64
N ASN A 332 -4.18 4.92 1.34
CA ASN A 332 -4.04 6.23 1.97
C ASN A 332 -4.07 6.16 3.51
N CYS A 333 -3.32 5.21 4.08
CA CYS A 333 -3.17 5.05 5.52
C CYS A 333 -1.78 4.45 5.86
N PRO A 334 -1.22 4.74 7.05
CA PRO A 334 0.07 4.20 7.47
C PRO A 334 0.02 2.68 7.61
N ILE A 335 1.13 2.03 7.25
CA ILE A 335 1.35 0.62 7.56
C ILE A 335 2.41 0.53 8.65
N ILE A 336 2.06 -0.16 9.72
CA ILE A 336 2.92 -0.37 10.89
C ILE A 336 3.18 -1.87 11.00
N SER A 337 4.45 -2.27 11.12
CA SER A 337 4.78 -3.68 11.20
C SER A 337 6.01 -3.93 12.09
N ALA A 338 6.42 -5.19 12.16
CA ALA A 338 7.63 -5.58 12.85
C ALA A 338 8.55 -6.41 11.95
N THR A 339 9.80 -6.53 12.38
CA THR A 339 10.81 -7.42 11.80
C THR A 339 11.69 -7.99 12.89
N GLN A 340 12.45 -9.02 12.57
CA GLN A 340 13.36 -9.65 13.49
C GLN A 340 14.79 -9.12 13.33
N LEU A 341 15.50 -8.89 14.44
CA LEU A 341 16.94 -8.63 14.44
C LEU A 341 17.73 -9.93 14.17
N ASN A 342 18.92 -9.81 13.62
CA ASN A 342 19.87 -10.91 13.52
C ASN A 342 20.59 -11.15 14.88
N ARG A 343 21.28 -12.28 15.00
CA ARG A 343 21.97 -12.64 16.27
C ARG A 343 23.03 -11.61 16.72
N ALA A 344 23.63 -10.86 15.79
CA ALA A 344 24.59 -9.83 16.14
C ALA A 344 23.97 -8.59 16.79
N GLY A 345 22.63 -8.42 16.66
CA GLY A 345 21.89 -7.36 17.33
C GLY A 345 21.36 -7.73 18.71
N PHE A 346 21.46 -9.01 19.10
CA PHE A 346 20.89 -9.50 20.37
C PHE A 346 21.68 -9.02 21.60
N ASP A 347 22.98 -8.88 21.47
CA ASP A 347 23.86 -8.50 22.58
C ASP A 347 24.25 -7.01 22.57
N GLN A 348 23.51 -6.17 21.81
CA GLN A 348 23.82 -4.74 21.71
C GLN A 348 22.85 -3.91 22.55
N ASP A 349 23.41 -3.07 23.43
CA ASP A 349 22.64 -2.10 24.21
C ASP A 349 21.86 -1.09 23.37
N ASN A 350 22.21 -0.93 22.09
CA ASN A 350 21.50 -0.11 21.13
C ASN A 350 21.73 -0.67 19.71
N PRO A 351 20.87 -1.57 19.22
CA PRO A 351 21.00 -2.18 17.90
C PRO A 351 20.97 -1.14 16.77
N ASP A 352 21.81 -1.34 15.76
CA ASP A 352 21.88 -0.49 14.57
C ASP A 352 21.23 -1.13 13.33
N LEU A 353 21.14 -0.38 12.21
CA LEU A 353 20.55 -0.88 10.96
C LEU A 353 21.25 -2.12 10.39
N ALA A 354 22.52 -2.37 10.72
CA ALA A 354 23.26 -3.54 10.26
C ALA A 354 22.81 -4.81 10.98
N THR A 355 22.12 -4.67 12.11
CA THR A 355 21.60 -5.78 12.93
C THR A 355 20.21 -6.26 12.51
N ILE A 356 19.57 -5.60 11.54
CA ILE A 356 18.28 -6.05 11.02
C ILE A 356 18.52 -7.34 10.20
N SER A 357 17.86 -8.43 10.62
CA SER A 357 17.95 -9.73 9.96
C SER A 357 17.56 -9.60 8.49
N GLU A 358 18.43 -10.06 7.59
CA GLU A 358 18.15 -10.26 6.16
C GLU A 358 17.81 -9.01 5.34
N SER A 359 18.02 -7.76 5.84
CA SER A 359 17.40 -6.67 5.11
C SER A 359 18.04 -5.29 5.08
N ILE A 360 19.14 -5.13 4.38
CA ILE A 360 19.49 -3.82 3.79
C ILE A 360 18.30 -3.32 2.94
N GLY A 361 17.52 -4.23 2.31
CA GLY A 361 16.33 -3.90 1.52
C GLY A 361 15.18 -3.32 2.35
N LEU A 362 14.89 -3.85 3.53
CA LEU A 362 13.92 -3.29 4.46
C LEU A 362 14.39 -1.92 4.94
N ALA A 363 15.66 -1.81 5.34
CA ALA A 363 16.26 -0.55 5.78
C ALA A 363 16.21 0.54 4.70
N ALA A 364 16.34 0.17 3.43
CA ALA A 364 16.22 1.11 2.31
C ALA A 364 14.78 1.59 2.10
N THR A 365 13.80 0.71 2.25
CA THR A 365 12.41 0.94 1.85
C THR A 365 11.56 1.55 2.96
N ALA A 366 11.66 1.07 4.21
CA ALA A 366 10.89 1.60 5.33
C ALA A 366 11.20 3.08 5.59
N ASP A 367 10.21 3.86 5.97
CA ASP A 367 10.35 5.29 6.24
C ASP A 367 10.88 5.53 7.65
N VAL A 368 10.43 4.73 8.62
CA VAL A 368 10.87 4.76 10.02
C VAL A 368 11.19 3.34 10.47
N ILE A 369 12.29 3.17 11.18
CA ILE A 369 12.67 1.92 11.82
C ILE A 369 13.08 2.20 13.25
N MET A 370 12.47 1.49 14.18
CA MET A 370 12.75 1.55 15.61
C MET A 370 13.23 0.19 16.10
N SER A 371 14.26 0.16 16.91
CA SER A 371 14.64 -1.04 17.66
C SER A 371 13.79 -1.20 18.93
N ILE A 372 13.46 -2.43 19.25
CA ILE A 372 12.94 -2.83 20.56
C ILE A 372 14.01 -3.70 21.19
N PHE A 373 14.55 -3.33 22.31
CA PHE A 373 15.61 -4.06 23.01
C PHE A 373 15.45 -3.95 24.53
N GLN A 374 16.15 -4.81 25.26
CA GLN A 374 16.07 -4.91 26.69
C GLN A 374 17.32 -5.64 27.17
N ASN A 375 18.03 -5.10 28.15
CA ASN A 375 19.08 -5.81 28.85
C ASN A 375 18.51 -6.60 30.07
N ASP A 376 19.34 -7.32 30.81
CA ASP A 376 18.88 -8.13 31.94
C ASP A 376 18.35 -7.26 33.08
N GLU A 377 18.93 -6.11 33.34
CA GLU A 377 18.46 -5.14 34.36
C GLU A 377 17.10 -4.57 33.98
N ASP A 378 16.94 -4.14 32.74
CA ASP A 378 15.65 -3.66 32.21
C ASP A 378 14.55 -4.71 32.36
N ARG A 379 14.89 -5.99 32.15
CA ARG A 379 13.93 -7.10 32.24
C ARG A 379 13.40 -7.28 33.65
N ASP A 380 14.26 -7.19 34.64
CA ASP A 380 13.88 -7.31 36.06
C ASP A 380 13.02 -6.14 36.53
N LEU A 381 13.19 -4.96 35.93
CA LEU A 381 12.39 -3.76 36.16
C LEU A 381 11.11 -3.67 35.34
N GLY A 382 10.86 -4.61 34.41
CA GLY A 382 9.74 -4.54 33.48
C GLY A 382 9.89 -3.37 32.48
N ILE A 383 11.13 -2.98 32.15
CA ILE A 383 11.46 -1.93 31.21
C ILE A 383 11.79 -2.55 29.86
N ILE A 384 11.46 -1.84 28.81
CA ILE A 384 11.78 -2.15 27.42
C ILE A 384 12.18 -0.84 26.77
N ARG A 385 13.22 -0.85 25.92
CA ARG A 385 13.74 0.37 25.30
C ARG A 385 13.36 0.43 23.83
N LEU A 386 12.94 1.61 23.39
CA LEU A 386 12.78 1.97 21.98
C LEU A 386 13.96 2.80 21.53
N GLY A 387 14.61 2.41 20.42
CA GLY A 387 15.68 3.19 19.80
C GLY A 387 15.29 3.61 18.37
N MET A 388 15.50 4.85 18.00
CA MET A 388 15.24 5.37 16.66
C MET A 388 16.41 5.06 15.73
N MET A 389 16.34 3.97 14.94
CA MET A 389 17.41 3.55 14.01
C MET A 389 17.37 4.33 12.69
N LYS A 390 16.17 4.59 12.16
CA LYS A 390 15.95 5.35 10.94
C LYS A 390 14.69 6.20 11.09
N ASN A 391 14.78 7.46 10.70
CA ASN A 391 13.65 8.37 10.67
C ASN A 391 13.77 9.32 9.47
N ARG A 392 12.78 9.27 8.56
CA ARG A 392 12.71 10.21 7.42
C ARG A 392 12.09 11.55 7.81
N TYR A 393 11.41 11.61 8.95
CA TYR A 393 10.62 12.76 9.39
C TYR A 393 11.34 13.59 10.46
N GLY A 394 12.44 13.08 11.02
CA GLY A 394 13.12 13.75 12.11
C GLY A 394 14.48 13.13 12.48
N PRO A 395 14.99 13.40 13.66
CA PRO A 395 16.27 12.92 14.14
C PRO A 395 16.27 11.39 14.34
N ARG A 396 17.48 10.83 14.43
CA ARG A 396 17.73 9.40 14.72
C ARG A 396 18.72 9.27 15.90
N GLY A 397 18.87 8.06 16.40
CA GLY A 397 19.82 7.75 17.47
C GLY A 397 19.31 8.06 18.87
N MET A 398 18.05 8.47 19.01
CA MET A 398 17.40 8.69 20.29
C MET A 398 16.87 7.36 20.85
N THR A 399 16.84 7.25 22.16
CA THR A 399 16.35 6.08 22.88
C THR A 399 15.41 6.50 23.99
N GLN A 400 14.33 5.75 24.21
CA GLN A 400 13.36 5.96 25.26
C GLN A 400 13.07 4.67 26.02
N ALA A 401 13.05 4.75 27.34
CA ALA A 401 12.59 3.67 28.20
C ALA A 401 11.05 3.63 28.22
N MET A 402 10.51 2.44 28.17
CA MET A 402 9.08 2.17 28.22
C MET A 402 8.82 1.14 29.31
N ARG A 403 7.80 1.31 30.10
CA ARG A 403 7.37 0.34 31.13
C ARG A 403 6.34 -0.59 30.53
N ILE A 404 6.58 -1.90 30.65
CA ILE A 404 5.65 -2.93 30.21
C ILE A 404 4.93 -3.57 31.41
N LYS A 405 3.61 -3.58 31.37
CA LYS A 405 2.74 -4.30 32.33
C LYS A 405 2.28 -5.59 31.67
N TYR A 406 2.97 -6.69 31.96
CA TYR A 406 2.73 -8.00 31.31
C TYR A 406 1.33 -8.57 31.60
N GLU A 407 0.71 -8.24 32.72
CA GLU A 407 -0.63 -8.75 33.08
C GLU A 407 -1.72 -8.24 32.16
N THR A 408 -1.64 -6.95 31.76
CA THR A 408 -2.58 -6.26 30.88
C THR A 408 -2.02 -6.01 29.49
N LEU A 409 -0.76 -6.36 29.26
CA LEU A 409 -0.02 -6.12 28.00
C LEU A 409 -0.02 -4.64 27.59
N THR A 410 0.09 -3.75 28.59
CA THR A 410 0.12 -2.30 28.38
C THR A 410 1.55 -1.82 28.36
N ILE A 411 1.85 -0.88 27.47
CA ILE A 411 3.15 -0.20 27.39
C ILE A 411 2.91 1.28 27.61
N GLU A 412 3.65 1.85 28.57
CA GLU A 412 3.60 3.25 28.95
C GLU A 412 5.01 3.84 28.84
N GLN A 413 5.11 5.12 28.53
CA GLN A 413 6.41 5.81 28.56
C GLN A 413 6.89 5.88 30.02
N ALA A 414 8.14 5.55 30.25
CA ALA A 414 8.75 5.70 31.57
C ALA A 414 9.46 7.04 31.65
N ASP A 415 9.25 7.77 32.74
CA ASP A 415 9.96 9.00 33.03
C ASP A 415 11.30 8.71 33.68
N ASP A 416 12.30 9.58 33.48
CA ASP A 416 13.65 9.39 34.05
C ASP A 416 13.65 9.30 35.58
N ILE A 417 12.70 9.99 36.24
CA ILE A 417 12.53 9.95 37.71
C ILE A 417 12.09 8.56 38.18
N ASP A 418 11.21 7.91 37.46
CA ASP A 418 10.75 6.55 37.79
C ASP A 418 11.87 5.52 37.71
N LEU A 419 12.83 5.71 36.77
CA LEU A 419 13.99 4.84 36.59
C LEU A 419 14.99 4.96 37.75
N GLU A 420 15.21 6.17 38.27
CA GLU A 420 16.10 6.41 39.44
C GLU A 420 15.52 5.84 40.74
N GLU A 421 14.19 5.92 40.94
CA GLU A 421 13.51 5.35 42.11
C GLU A 421 13.58 3.80 42.09
N ASP A 422 13.36 3.17 40.93
CA ASP A 422 13.44 1.71 40.77
C ASP A 422 14.86 1.19 40.97
N ASP A 423 15.89 1.87 40.46
CA ASP A 423 17.30 1.53 40.69
C ASP A 423 17.65 1.63 42.18
N THR A 424 17.16 2.65 42.87
CA THR A 424 17.38 2.83 44.30
C THR A 424 16.69 1.73 45.13
N ALA A 425 15.50 1.31 44.71
CA ALA A 425 14.74 0.22 45.33
C ALA A 425 15.45 -1.14 45.17
N LEU A 426 15.98 -1.45 43.98
CA LEU A 426 16.75 -2.66 43.71
C LEU A 426 18.06 -2.72 44.48
N GLN A 427 18.81 -1.63 44.53
CA GLN A 427 20.05 -1.54 45.31
C GLN A 427 19.77 -1.74 46.82
N SER A 428 18.65 -1.23 47.32
CA SER A 428 18.23 -1.43 48.71
C SER A 428 17.88 -2.88 49.00
N LEU A 429 17.18 -3.59 48.08
CA LEU A 429 16.85 -5.00 48.20
C LEU A 429 18.07 -5.93 48.11
N ALA A 430 19.02 -5.62 47.23
CA ALA A 430 20.28 -6.34 47.13
C ALA A 430 21.15 -6.21 48.40
N ALA A 431 21.12 -5.03 49.04
CA ALA A 431 21.80 -4.80 50.31
C ALA A 431 21.20 -5.55 51.51
N PHE A 432 19.90 -5.93 51.43
CA PHE A 432 19.23 -6.78 52.43
C PHE A 432 19.45 -8.29 52.25
N SER A 433 19.94 -8.69 51.08
CA SER A 433 20.19 -10.12 50.74
C SER A 433 21.67 -10.52 50.85
N SER A 434 22.54 -9.59 51.16
CA SER A 434 23.96 -9.80 51.51
C SER A 434 24.19 -9.80 53.02
#